data_ce770a5814353a63927ed7df15fe40e6
#
_entry.id   ce770a5814353a63927ed7df15fe40e6
#
_cell.length_a   1.000
_cell.length_b   1.000
_cell.length_c   1.000
_cell.angle_alpha   90.00
_cell.angle_beta   90.00
_cell.angle_gamma   90.00
#
_symmetry.space_group_name_H-M   'P 1'
#
loop_
_entity.id
_entity.type
_entity.pdbx_description
1 polymer ?
#
loop_
_entity_poly.entity_id
_entity_poly.type
_entity_poly.pdbx_seq_one_letter_code
_entity_poly.pdbx_strand_id
1 'polypeptide(L)'
;EFLSEEELKREREVFKLLDYKYFREHFGLPDIPRKIDEQIKQVREFLSVSSLTVLKRADLAVSFRSYTENLSESNIVNANAMVQIAINRTLKTEAPKFNKKKFEASVEFALTQTHNHENFLPMLREAFANAGVVLIVLPNLKTSGINGATKKVDGKVMLMVNDRRHYADTFWFTLFHEIGHIMNGDYGVTFGTNQNHSEDEADQYAQRCLIPQEKYERFLQENKTFDEKTIRDFAASIDRDPGIVLGRLMKDKVVDYTDMELSNRLRKKYTVVIK
;
A
#
# COMPACT_ATOMS: atom_id res chain seq x y z
N GLU A 1 -24.18 -1.61 -25.18
CA GLU A 1 -24.73 -2.97 -24.94
C GLU A 1 -25.73 -2.89 -23.80
N PHE A 2 -26.97 -3.33 -24.05
CA PHE A 2 -27.97 -3.43 -22.97
C PHE A 2 -27.68 -4.69 -22.17
N LEU A 3 -27.41 -4.52 -20.88
CA LEU A 3 -27.32 -5.65 -19.95
C LEU A 3 -28.69 -6.29 -19.76
N SER A 4 -28.74 -7.60 -19.63
CA SER A 4 -29.98 -8.31 -19.27
C SER A 4 -30.44 -7.92 -17.86
N GLU A 5 -31.74 -8.09 -17.56
CA GLU A 5 -32.23 -7.83 -16.18
C GLU A 5 -31.52 -8.66 -15.12
N GLU A 6 -31.11 -9.86 -15.46
CA GLU A 6 -30.37 -10.75 -14.57
C GLU A 6 -28.95 -10.23 -14.30
N GLU A 7 -28.26 -9.72 -15.31
CA GLU A 7 -26.94 -9.09 -15.16
C GLU A 7 -27.02 -7.82 -14.30
N LEU A 8 -28.01 -6.97 -14.54
CA LEU A 8 -28.25 -5.78 -13.71
C LEU A 8 -28.52 -6.15 -12.25
N LYS A 9 -29.30 -7.20 -12.00
CA LYS A 9 -29.53 -7.69 -10.64
C LYS A 9 -28.25 -8.14 -9.96
N ARG A 10 -27.38 -8.89 -10.67
CA ARG A 10 -26.07 -9.33 -10.16
C ARG A 10 -25.15 -8.15 -9.88
N GLU A 11 -25.13 -7.13 -10.73
CA GLU A 11 -24.34 -5.92 -10.49
C GLU A 11 -24.82 -5.13 -9.27
N ARG A 12 -26.12 -5.01 -9.05
CA ARG A 12 -26.68 -4.38 -7.86
C ARG A 12 -26.25 -5.09 -6.57
N GLU A 13 -26.14 -6.43 -6.58
CA GLU A 13 -25.63 -7.18 -5.43
C GLU A 13 -24.14 -6.88 -5.16
N VAL A 14 -23.32 -6.78 -6.19
CA VAL A 14 -21.92 -6.38 -6.04
C VAL A 14 -21.81 -4.93 -5.55
N PHE A 15 -22.61 -4.03 -6.12
CA PHE A 15 -22.61 -2.62 -5.76
C PHE A 15 -22.96 -2.38 -4.28
N LYS A 16 -23.82 -3.21 -3.66
CA LYS A 16 -24.10 -3.15 -2.21
C LYS A 16 -22.88 -3.41 -1.33
N LEU A 17 -21.88 -4.13 -1.86
CA LEU A 17 -20.63 -4.44 -1.17
C LEU A 17 -19.57 -3.34 -1.33
N LEU A 18 -19.72 -2.47 -2.36
CA LEU A 18 -18.82 -1.36 -2.63
C LEU A 18 -19.09 -0.15 -1.74
N ASP A 19 -18.05 0.55 -1.37
CA ASP A 19 -18.14 1.84 -0.71
C ASP A 19 -18.18 2.98 -1.76
N TYR A 20 -19.38 3.29 -2.30
CA TYR A 20 -19.55 4.36 -3.28
C TYR A 20 -19.10 5.73 -2.75
N LYS A 21 -19.24 5.97 -1.44
CA LYS A 21 -18.79 7.19 -0.78
C LYS A 21 -17.29 7.40 -0.97
N TYR A 22 -16.49 6.34 -0.87
CA TYR A 22 -15.05 6.40 -1.12
C TYR A 22 -14.72 6.92 -2.53
N PHE A 23 -15.40 6.40 -3.57
CA PHE A 23 -15.19 6.86 -4.94
C PHE A 23 -15.58 8.32 -5.13
N ARG A 24 -16.68 8.73 -4.51
CA ARG A 24 -17.15 10.11 -4.56
C ARG A 24 -16.16 11.06 -3.88
N GLU A 25 -15.72 10.76 -2.67
CA GLU A 25 -14.86 11.65 -1.88
C GLU A 25 -13.43 11.73 -2.41
N HIS A 26 -12.90 10.63 -2.92
CA HIS A 26 -11.50 10.57 -3.33
C HIS A 26 -11.29 10.69 -4.84
N PHE A 27 -12.27 10.36 -5.66
CA PHE A 27 -12.11 10.32 -7.13
C PHE A 27 -13.11 11.19 -7.88
N GLY A 28 -13.94 11.95 -7.16
CA GLY A 28 -14.84 12.92 -7.76
C GLY A 28 -16.02 12.32 -8.51
N LEU A 29 -16.41 11.07 -8.20
CA LEU A 29 -17.64 10.53 -8.76
C LEU A 29 -18.85 11.35 -8.30
N PRO A 30 -19.90 11.50 -9.14
CA PRO A 30 -21.03 12.38 -8.85
C PRO A 30 -21.85 11.87 -7.66
N ASP A 31 -22.41 12.81 -6.90
CA ASP A 31 -23.40 12.50 -5.87
C ASP A 31 -24.78 12.32 -6.53
N ILE A 32 -25.21 11.08 -6.73
CA ILE A 32 -26.46 10.71 -7.42
C ILE A 32 -27.33 9.88 -6.46
N PRO A 33 -27.91 10.50 -5.41
CA PRO A 33 -28.65 9.76 -4.40
C PRO A 33 -29.86 9.03 -5.01
N ARG A 34 -30.13 7.81 -4.53
CA ARG A 34 -31.25 6.97 -4.92
C ARG A 34 -31.28 6.45 -6.38
N LYS A 35 -30.25 6.71 -7.16
CA LYS A 35 -30.17 6.25 -8.55
C LYS A 35 -29.06 5.19 -8.68
N ILE A 36 -29.30 4.00 -8.14
CA ILE A 36 -28.30 2.93 -8.02
C ILE A 36 -27.72 2.55 -9.40
N ASP A 37 -28.54 2.44 -10.42
CA ASP A 37 -28.08 2.01 -11.75
C ASP A 37 -27.18 3.07 -12.41
N GLU A 38 -27.43 4.36 -12.16
CA GLU A 38 -26.53 5.43 -12.60
C GLU A 38 -25.20 5.41 -11.83
N GLN A 39 -25.25 5.15 -10.51
CA GLN A 39 -24.04 4.98 -9.70
C GLN A 39 -23.21 3.78 -10.18
N ILE A 40 -23.85 2.64 -10.47
CA ILE A 40 -23.20 1.45 -11.04
C ILE A 40 -22.50 1.81 -12.36
N LYS A 41 -23.18 2.51 -13.23
CA LYS A 41 -22.60 2.97 -14.51
C LYS A 41 -21.36 3.83 -14.28
N GLN A 42 -21.42 4.80 -13.37
CA GLN A 42 -20.28 5.67 -13.03
C GLN A 42 -19.08 4.87 -12.51
N VAL A 43 -19.32 3.89 -11.62
CA VAL A 43 -18.22 3.04 -11.09
C VAL A 43 -17.63 2.16 -12.21
N ARG A 44 -18.46 1.57 -13.09
CA ARG A 44 -17.95 0.78 -14.23
C ARG A 44 -17.06 1.60 -15.16
N GLU A 45 -17.52 2.79 -15.52
CA GLU A 45 -16.77 3.72 -16.38
C GLU A 45 -15.44 4.11 -15.72
N PHE A 46 -15.48 4.47 -14.43
CA PHE A 46 -14.30 4.84 -13.67
C PHE A 46 -13.29 3.69 -13.55
N LEU A 47 -13.76 2.47 -13.26
CA LEU A 47 -12.90 1.29 -13.15
C LEU A 47 -12.52 0.71 -14.52
N SER A 48 -13.15 1.19 -15.62
CA SER A 48 -12.95 0.65 -16.98
C SER A 48 -13.25 -0.85 -17.05
N VAL A 49 -14.35 -1.27 -16.43
CA VAL A 49 -14.80 -2.67 -16.45
C VAL A 49 -16.16 -2.80 -17.17
N SER A 50 -16.38 -3.93 -17.83
CA SER A 50 -17.64 -4.21 -18.54
C SER A 50 -18.80 -4.51 -17.57
N SER A 51 -18.50 -5.09 -16.41
CA SER A 51 -19.45 -5.40 -15.35
C SER A 51 -18.76 -5.35 -13.98
N LEU A 52 -19.49 -4.89 -12.93
CA LEU A 52 -18.98 -4.93 -11.55
C LEU A 52 -18.83 -6.36 -11.01
N THR A 53 -19.46 -7.35 -11.62
CA THR A 53 -19.36 -8.76 -11.21
C THR A 53 -17.92 -9.28 -11.27
N VAL A 54 -17.08 -8.67 -12.12
CA VAL A 54 -15.64 -8.99 -12.18
C VAL A 54 -14.94 -8.77 -10.85
N LEU A 55 -15.41 -7.84 -10.02
CA LEU A 55 -14.81 -7.53 -8.73
C LEU A 55 -15.00 -8.63 -7.67
N LYS A 56 -15.91 -9.60 -7.90
CA LYS A 56 -16.07 -10.76 -7.02
C LYS A 56 -15.03 -11.86 -7.27
N ARG A 57 -14.31 -11.81 -8.39
CA ARG A 57 -13.37 -12.88 -8.78
C ARG A 57 -12.07 -12.74 -8.01
N ALA A 58 -11.71 -13.80 -7.28
CA ALA A 58 -10.47 -13.85 -6.53
C ALA A 58 -9.20 -13.80 -7.41
N ASP A 59 -9.33 -14.19 -8.68
CA ASP A 59 -8.24 -14.31 -9.65
C ASP A 59 -8.04 -13.09 -10.56
N LEU A 60 -8.94 -12.10 -10.52
CA LEU A 60 -9.03 -11.12 -11.59
C LEU A 60 -8.00 -10.00 -11.50
N ALA A 61 -7.76 -9.49 -10.33
CA ALA A 61 -6.85 -8.35 -10.16
C ALA A 61 -5.46 -8.82 -9.79
N VAL A 62 -5.36 -9.74 -8.84
CA VAL A 62 -4.08 -10.24 -8.30
C VAL A 62 -4.34 -11.57 -7.62
N SER A 63 -3.44 -12.53 -7.74
CA SER A 63 -3.47 -13.72 -6.90
C SER A 63 -3.37 -13.30 -5.44
N PHE A 64 -4.31 -13.73 -4.61
CA PHE A 64 -4.17 -13.53 -3.16
C PHE A 64 -2.96 -14.34 -2.69
N ARG A 65 -1.95 -13.68 -2.11
CA ARG A 65 -0.73 -14.33 -1.61
C ARG A 65 -1.02 -15.34 -0.50
N SER A 66 -2.11 -15.13 0.21
CA SER A 66 -2.64 -16.13 1.13
C SER A 66 -4.15 -16.13 1.07
N TYR A 67 -4.71 -17.33 0.91
CA TYR A 67 -6.15 -17.53 1.07
C TYR A 67 -6.45 -17.41 2.56
N THR A 68 -7.02 -16.29 2.98
CA THR A 68 -7.52 -16.16 4.35
C THR A 68 -8.99 -16.58 4.35
N GLU A 69 -9.29 -17.66 5.05
CA GLU A 69 -10.66 -18.17 5.24
C GLU A 69 -11.63 -17.14 5.84
N ASN A 70 -11.12 -15.98 6.26
CA ASN A 70 -11.84 -14.94 6.98
C ASN A 70 -12.13 -13.66 6.17
N LEU A 71 -11.84 -13.63 4.86
CA LEU A 71 -12.17 -12.45 4.04
C LEU A 71 -13.65 -12.45 3.69
N SER A 72 -14.34 -11.36 4.02
CA SER A 72 -15.72 -11.15 3.57
C SER A 72 -15.77 -10.86 2.06
N GLU A 73 -16.92 -11.12 1.42
CA GLU A 73 -17.13 -10.70 0.04
C GLU A 73 -16.89 -9.20 -0.16
N SER A 74 -17.24 -8.37 0.83
CA SER A 74 -16.98 -6.94 0.80
C SER A 74 -15.49 -6.61 0.79
N ASN A 75 -14.66 -7.36 1.55
CA ASN A 75 -13.20 -7.18 1.48
C ASN A 75 -12.67 -7.48 0.08
N ILE A 76 -13.09 -8.58 -0.52
CA ILE A 76 -12.66 -9.01 -1.87
C ILE A 76 -13.05 -7.96 -2.92
N VAL A 77 -14.31 -7.54 -2.93
CA VAL A 77 -14.83 -6.57 -3.89
C VAL A 77 -14.13 -5.23 -3.79
N ASN A 78 -13.94 -4.70 -2.57
CA ASN A 78 -13.28 -3.41 -2.38
C ASN A 78 -11.77 -3.49 -2.63
N ALA A 79 -11.09 -4.59 -2.27
CA ALA A 79 -9.69 -4.81 -2.61
C ALA A 79 -9.48 -4.86 -4.13
N ASN A 80 -10.32 -5.61 -4.85
CA ASN A 80 -10.27 -5.68 -6.31
C ASN A 80 -10.54 -4.33 -6.98
N ALA A 81 -11.45 -3.53 -6.43
CA ALA A 81 -11.70 -2.17 -6.92
C ALA A 81 -10.46 -1.28 -6.75
N MET A 82 -9.78 -1.30 -5.60
CA MET A 82 -8.53 -0.55 -5.39
C MET A 82 -7.43 -1.00 -6.35
N VAL A 83 -7.25 -2.32 -6.50
CA VAL A 83 -6.26 -2.87 -7.43
C VAL A 83 -6.58 -2.48 -8.87
N GLN A 84 -7.85 -2.48 -9.27
CA GLN A 84 -8.28 -2.05 -10.61
C GLN A 84 -7.96 -0.57 -10.87
N ILE A 85 -8.15 0.31 -9.89
CA ILE A 85 -7.72 1.71 -9.97
C ILE A 85 -6.20 1.79 -10.22
N ALA A 86 -5.42 1.01 -9.47
CA ALA A 86 -3.98 1.00 -9.59
C ALA A 86 -3.51 0.45 -10.95
N ILE A 87 -4.15 -0.60 -11.46
CA ILE A 87 -3.89 -1.15 -12.82
C ILE A 87 -4.16 -0.07 -13.87
N ASN A 88 -5.32 0.59 -13.84
CA ASN A 88 -5.68 1.61 -14.80
C ASN A 88 -4.69 2.77 -14.81
N ARG A 89 -4.21 3.20 -13.65
CA ARG A 89 -3.16 4.22 -13.54
C ARG A 89 -1.82 3.74 -14.08
N THR A 90 -1.46 2.49 -13.80
CA THR A 90 -0.21 1.89 -14.32
C THR A 90 -0.22 1.80 -15.84
N LEU A 91 -1.35 1.43 -16.44
CA LEU A 91 -1.49 1.38 -17.91
C LEU A 91 -1.31 2.76 -18.55
N LYS A 92 -1.82 3.82 -17.91
CA LYS A 92 -1.71 5.22 -18.38
C LYS A 92 -0.34 5.86 -18.11
N THR A 93 0.47 5.27 -17.26
CA THR A 93 1.80 5.83 -16.92
C THR A 93 2.82 5.38 -17.95
N GLU A 94 3.50 6.35 -18.57
CA GLU A 94 4.64 6.07 -19.44
C GLU A 94 5.85 5.65 -18.60
N ALA A 95 6.30 4.44 -18.80
CA ALA A 95 7.49 3.89 -18.16
C ALA A 95 8.05 2.74 -18.98
N PRO A 96 9.38 2.49 -18.95
CA PRO A 96 9.99 1.36 -19.65
C PRO A 96 9.53 0.02 -19.04
N LYS A 97 9.91 -1.07 -19.68
CA LYS A 97 9.76 -2.41 -19.10
C LYS A 97 10.56 -2.52 -17.80
N PHE A 98 10.04 -3.31 -16.86
CA PHE A 98 10.69 -3.53 -15.57
C PHE A 98 12.14 -4.02 -15.71
N ASN A 99 13.03 -3.35 -15.00
CA ASN A 99 14.43 -3.71 -14.89
C ASN A 99 14.83 -3.80 -13.41
N LYS A 100 15.07 -5.03 -12.93
CA LYS A 100 15.37 -5.30 -11.52
C LYS A 100 16.60 -4.53 -11.04
N LYS A 101 17.71 -4.50 -11.80
CA LYS A 101 18.95 -3.82 -11.39
C LYS A 101 18.76 -2.31 -11.24
N LYS A 102 18.00 -1.68 -12.16
CA LYS A 102 17.65 -0.26 -12.04
C LYS A 102 16.75 -0.02 -10.84
N PHE A 103 15.83 -0.95 -10.57
CA PHE A 103 14.93 -0.84 -9.42
C PHE A 103 15.69 -0.97 -8.10
N GLU A 104 16.66 -1.86 -7.98
CA GLU A 104 17.56 -1.93 -6.82
C GLU A 104 18.22 -0.59 -6.51
N ALA A 105 18.76 0.09 -7.52
CA ALA A 105 19.31 1.44 -7.34
C ALA A 105 18.25 2.47 -6.90
N SER A 106 17.03 2.35 -7.41
CA SER A 106 15.91 3.22 -6.99
C SER A 106 15.46 2.95 -5.55
N VAL A 107 15.58 1.71 -5.07
CA VAL A 107 15.30 1.33 -3.68
C VAL A 107 16.33 1.94 -2.73
N GLU A 108 17.62 1.91 -3.09
CA GLU A 108 18.67 2.59 -2.32
C GLU A 108 18.41 4.11 -2.25
N PHE A 109 18.02 4.72 -3.37
CA PHE A 109 17.61 6.12 -3.39
C PHE A 109 16.41 6.37 -2.48
N ALA A 110 15.41 5.49 -2.47
CA ALA A 110 14.23 5.64 -1.61
C ALA A 110 14.59 5.72 -0.11
N LEU A 111 15.61 4.99 0.34
CA LEU A 111 16.08 5.03 1.72
C LEU A 111 16.59 6.42 2.13
N THR A 112 17.17 7.17 1.21
CA THR A 112 17.65 8.54 1.47
C THR A 112 16.50 9.55 1.61
N GLN A 113 15.28 9.17 1.22
CA GLN A 113 14.11 10.05 1.22
C GLN A 113 13.26 9.95 2.49
N THR A 114 13.62 9.12 3.45
CA THR A 114 12.80 8.90 4.66
C THR A 114 12.60 10.16 5.49
N HIS A 115 13.53 11.13 5.42
CA HIS A 115 13.42 12.45 6.07
C HIS A 115 12.68 13.50 5.23
N ASN A 116 12.51 13.26 3.94
CA ASN A 116 11.96 14.24 3.00
C ASN A 116 10.42 14.16 2.97
N HIS A 117 9.78 14.43 4.10
CA HIS A 117 8.35 14.25 4.29
C HIS A 117 7.45 15.00 3.30
N GLU A 118 7.92 16.12 2.75
CA GLU A 118 7.12 16.97 1.87
C GLU A 118 7.22 16.57 0.40
N ASN A 119 8.41 16.12 -0.04
CA ASN A 119 8.69 15.96 -1.46
C ASN A 119 9.12 14.52 -1.86
N PHE A 120 9.13 13.56 -0.93
CA PHE A 120 9.60 12.21 -1.24
C PHE A 120 8.77 11.52 -2.32
N LEU A 121 7.45 11.69 -2.32
CA LEU A 121 6.55 10.91 -3.16
C LEU A 121 6.74 11.16 -4.66
N PRO A 122 6.78 12.42 -5.18
CA PRO A 122 7.09 12.63 -6.58
C PRO A 122 8.48 12.13 -6.97
N MET A 123 9.49 12.27 -6.10
CA MET A 123 10.85 11.78 -6.35
C MET A 123 10.89 10.24 -6.44
N LEU A 124 10.17 9.54 -5.56
CA LEU A 124 10.07 8.08 -5.63
C LEU A 124 9.32 7.61 -6.88
N ARG A 125 8.22 8.29 -7.23
CA ARG A 125 7.47 7.97 -8.46
C ARG A 125 8.35 8.05 -9.70
N GLU A 126 9.14 9.11 -9.81
CA GLU A 126 10.07 9.28 -10.93
C GLU A 126 11.16 8.21 -10.93
N ALA A 127 11.84 7.99 -9.79
CA ALA A 127 12.92 7.02 -9.68
C ALA A 127 12.43 5.59 -9.98
N PHE A 128 11.29 5.20 -9.46
CA PHE A 128 10.71 3.87 -9.70
C PHE A 128 10.22 3.71 -11.13
N ALA A 129 9.55 4.74 -11.69
CA ALA A 129 9.09 4.72 -13.08
C ALA A 129 10.24 4.52 -14.05
N ASN A 130 11.40 5.15 -13.83
CA ASN A 130 12.62 4.95 -14.64
C ASN A 130 13.15 3.51 -14.62
N ALA A 131 12.76 2.73 -13.61
CA ALA A 131 13.06 1.29 -13.50
C ALA A 131 11.90 0.39 -13.97
N GLY A 132 10.81 0.97 -14.47
CA GLY A 132 9.62 0.23 -14.89
C GLY A 132 8.70 -0.20 -13.76
N VAL A 133 8.79 0.46 -12.59
CA VAL A 133 7.88 0.26 -11.45
C VAL A 133 7.03 1.50 -11.26
N VAL A 134 5.70 1.35 -11.33
CA VAL A 134 4.75 2.46 -11.19
C VAL A 134 4.22 2.48 -9.77
N LEU A 135 4.64 3.47 -8.98
CA LEU A 135 4.20 3.66 -7.60
C LEU A 135 2.85 4.36 -7.54
N ILE A 136 1.84 3.66 -7.08
CA ILE A 136 0.48 4.14 -6.88
C ILE A 136 0.20 4.21 -5.38
N VAL A 137 -0.09 5.40 -4.88
CA VAL A 137 -0.52 5.60 -3.48
C VAL A 137 -1.99 5.99 -3.49
N LEU A 138 -2.81 5.22 -2.78
CA LEU A 138 -4.25 5.42 -2.70
C LEU A 138 -4.68 5.73 -1.25
N PRO A 139 -5.72 6.55 -1.05
CA PRO A 139 -6.36 6.69 0.25
C PRO A 139 -6.85 5.34 0.76
N ASN A 140 -6.79 5.13 2.07
CA ASN A 140 -7.25 3.87 2.66
C ASN A 140 -8.76 3.67 2.49
N LEU A 141 -9.12 2.50 1.99
CA LEU A 141 -10.50 2.01 1.98
C LEU A 141 -10.62 0.94 3.07
N LYS A 142 -11.26 1.29 4.20
CA LYS A 142 -11.34 0.41 5.38
C LYS A 142 -11.92 -0.97 5.06
N THR A 143 -12.95 -1.01 4.23
CA THR A 143 -13.63 -2.23 3.82
C THR A 143 -12.79 -3.14 2.93
N SER A 144 -11.68 -2.67 2.38
CA SER A 144 -10.82 -3.52 1.53
C SER A 144 -9.92 -4.45 2.35
N GLY A 145 -9.50 -4.03 3.55
CA GLY A 145 -8.53 -4.77 4.37
C GLY A 145 -7.11 -4.85 3.80
N ILE A 146 -6.87 -4.28 2.62
CA ILE A 146 -5.60 -4.34 1.88
C ILE A 146 -4.59 -3.32 2.42
N ASN A 147 -3.33 -3.70 2.51
CA ASN A 147 -2.21 -2.81 2.83
C ASN A 147 -1.49 -2.35 1.56
N GLY A 148 -1.23 -3.28 0.65
CA GLY A 148 -0.56 -3.04 -0.60
C GLY A 148 -0.83 -4.13 -1.62
N ALA A 149 -0.34 -3.93 -2.83
CA ALA A 149 -0.42 -4.91 -3.89
C ALA A 149 0.67 -4.69 -4.95
N THR A 150 1.14 -5.77 -5.53
CA THR A 150 2.09 -5.74 -6.64
C THR A 150 1.59 -6.62 -7.78
N LYS A 151 1.74 -6.16 -9.02
CA LYS A 151 1.33 -6.91 -10.22
C LYS A 151 2.16 -6.54 -11.43
N LYS A 152 2.44 -7.53 -12.29
CA LYS A 152 2.96 -7.26 -13.63
C LYS A 152 1.84 -6.76 -14.54
N VAL A 153 2.04 -5.60 -15.15
CA VAL A 153 1.07 -4.92 -16.03
C VAL A 153 1.79 -4.40 -17.25
N ASP A 154 1.56 -4.99 -18.41
CA ASP A 154 2.13 -4.57 -19.71
C ASP A 154 3.66 -4.37 -19.65
N GLY A 155 4.37 -5.35 -19.13
CA GLY A 155 5.85 -5.32 -19.00
C GLY A 155 6.39 -4.42 -17.88
N LYS A 156 5.54 -3.62 -17.23
CA LYS A 156 5.82 -2.83 -16.04
C LYS A 156 5.42 -3.58 -14.77
N VAL A 157 5.81 -3.07 -13.62
CA VAL A 157 5.32 -3.53 -12.32
C VAL A 157 4.49 -2.43 -11.68
N MET A 158 3.24 -2.73 -11.35
CA MET A 158 2.41 -1.93 -10.47
C MET A 158 2.84 -2.18 -9.03
N LEU A 159 3.12 -1.11 -8.29
CA LEU A 159 3.36 -1.11 -6.85
C LEU A 159 2.35 -0.19 -6.19
N MET A 160 1.35 -0.77 -5.54
CA MET A 160 0.30 -0.02 -4.86
C MET A 160 0.48 -0.12 -3.35
N VAL A 161 0.38 1.00 -2.66
CA VAL A 161 0.30 1.11 -1.19
C VAL A 161 -0.80 2.09 -0.80
N ASN A 162 -1.25 2.04 0.45
CA ASN A 162 -2.21 3.00 0.99
C ASN A 162 -1.74 3.65 2.31
N ASP A 163 -2.47 4.65 2.78
CA ASP A 163 -2.18 5.41 4.01
C ASP A 163 -2.91 4.87 5.25
N ARG A 164 -3.14 3.57 5.34
CA ARG A 164 -4.04 2.93 6.32
C ARG A 164 -3.89 3.41 7.76
N ARG A 165 -2.71 3.70 8.22
CA ARG A 165 -2.47 4.14 9.61
C ARG A 165 -2.08 5.60 9.73
N HIS A 166 -1.98 6.32 8.62
CA HIS A 166 -1.61 7.74 8.55
C HIS A 166 -0.25 8.11 9.18
N TYR A 167 0.64 7.15 9.45
CA TYR A 167 1.98 7.41 9.97
C TYR A 167 3.05 7.11 8.93
N ALA A 168 4.08 7.96 8.89
CA ALA A 168 5.20 7.84 7.96
C ALA A 168 5.93 6.50 8.10
N ASP A 169 6.24 6.10 9.32
CA ASP A 169 6.91 4.82 9.60
C ASP A 169 6.12 3.62 9.07
N THR A 170 4.80 3.62 9.26
CA THR A 170 3.93 2.56 8.72
C THR A 170 3.89 2.59 7.19
N PHE A 171 3.87 3.79 6.58
CA PHE A 171 3.92 3.93 5.13
C PHE A 171 5.24 3.37 4.58
N TRP A 172 6.38 3.76 5.14
CA TRP A 172 7.70 3.29 4.71
C TRP A 172 7.85 1.78 4.89
N PHE A 173 7.38 1.23 6.02
CA PHE A 173 7.39 -0.22 6.23
C PHE A 173 6.55 -0.95 5.19
N THR A 174 5.33 -0.50 4.94
CA THR A 174 4.44 -1.10 3.93
C THR A 174 5.05 -0.99 2.52
N LEU A 175 5.62 0.16 2.16
CA LEU A 175 6.29 0.34 0.88
C LEU A 175 7.45 -0.67 0.71
N PHE A 176 8.32 -0.80 1.71
CA PHE A 176 9.46 -1.72 1.64
C PHE A 176 9.04 -3.19 1.73
N HIS A 177 7.93 -3.49 2.39
CA HIS A 177 7.32 -4.81 2.36
C HIS A 177 6.88 -5.20 0.93
N GLU A 178 6.16 -4.33 0.24
CA GLU A 178 5.76 -4.55 -1.14
C GLU A 178 6.96 -4.59 -2.11
N ILE A 179 7.99 -3.78 -1.87
CA ILE A 179 9.26 -3.87 -2.59
C ILE A 179 9.90 -5.26 -2.39
N GLY A 180 9.86 -5.82 -1.18
CA GLY A 180 10.33 -7.16 -0.88
C GLY A 180 9.69 -8.22 -1.76
N HIS A 181 8.39 -8.14 -1.96
CA HIS A 181 7.68 -9.04 -2.89
C HIS A 181 8.15 -8.88 -4.34
N ILE A 182 8.34 -7.65 -4.82
CA ILE A 182 8.88 -7.41 -6.17
C ILE A 182 10.27 -8.01 -6.32
N MET A 183 11.13 -7.86 -5.31
CA MET A 183 12.51 -8.36 -5.33
C MET A 183 12.56 -9.89 -5.33
N ASN A 184 11.64 -10.54 -4.65
CA ASN A 184 11.47 -11.99 -4.63
C ASN A 184 10.75 -12.53 -5.88
N GLY A 185 10.17 -11.65 -6.71
CA GLY A 185 9.37 -12.05 -7.89
C GLY A 185 7.99 -12.59 -7.51
N ASP A 186 7.54 -12.32 -6.30
CA ASP A 186 6.26 -12.72 -5.75
C ASP A 186 5.26 -11.55 -5.85
N TYR A 187 4.25 -11.71 -6.70
CA TYR A 187 3.27 -10.66 -6.97
C TYR A 187 1.90 -11.04 -6.41
N GLY A 188 1.20 -10.09 -5.79
CA GLY A 188 -0.11 -10.38 -5.20
C GLY A 188 -0.66 -9.21 -4.39
N VAL A 189 -1.67 -9.50 -3.57
CA VAL A 189 -2.32 -8.58 -2.63
C VAL A 189 -1.94 -8.92 -1.20
N THR A 190 -1.49 -7.94 -0.44
CA THR A 190 -1.17 -8.06 0.98
C THR A 190 -2.34 -7.56 1.83
N PHE A 191 -2.90 -8.46 2.63
CA PHE A 191 -3.91 -8.12 3.64
C PHE A 191 -3.26 -8.01 5.02
N GLY A 192 -3.80 -7.14 5.88
CA GLY A 192 -3.21 -6.86 7.19
C GLY A 192 -3.19 -8.02 8.20
N THR A 193 -3.76 -9.17 7.85
CA THR A 193 -3.87 -10.37 8.72
C THR A 193 -3.12 -11.58 8.19
N ASN A 194 -2.39 -11.43 7.08
CA ASN A 194 -1.71 -12.54 6.44
C ASN A 194 -0.43 -12.92 7.20
N GLN A 195 -0.25 -14.22 7.42
CA GLN A 195 0.99 -14.81 7.90
C GLN A 195 1.28 -16.07 7.08
N ASN A 196 2.26 -15.99 6.19
CA ASN A 196 2.84 -17.11 5.47
C ASN A 196 4.31 -16.80 5.17
N HIS A 197 5.05 -17.78 4.67
CA HIS A 197 6.49 -17.66 4.43
C HIS A 197 6.86 -16.46 3.52
N SER A 198 6.08 -16.20 2.49
CA SER A 198 6.30 -15.07 1.58
C SER A 198 6.11 -13.71 2.27
N GLU A 199 5.10 -13.60 3.14
CA GLU A 199 4.87 -12.39 3.94
C GLU A 199 5.99 -12.19 4.99
N ASP A 200 6.44 -13.28 5.62
CA ASP A 200 7.57 -13.23 6.56
C ASP A 200 8.88 -12.79 5.87
N GLU A 201 9.14 -13.27 4.66
CA GLU A 201 10.31 -12.83 3.86
C GLU A 201 10.22 -11.35 3.48
N ALA A 202 9.04 -10.87 3.07
CA ALA A 202 8.81 -9.47 2.75
C ALA A 202 8.94 -8.57 3.99
N ASP A 203 8.43 -9.01 5.14
CA ASP A 203 8.59 -8.33 6.44
C ASP A 203 10.08 -8.22 6.82
N GLN A 204 10.82 -9.32 6.72
CA GLN A 204 12.26 -9.33 6.99
C GLN A 204 13.03 -8.43 6.02
N TYR A 205 12.65 -8.41 4.73
CA TYR A 205 13.24 -7.51 3.75
C TYR A 205 13.05 -6.05 4.16
N ALA A 206 11.80 -5.65 4.47
CA ALA A 206 11.49 -4.30 4.92
C ALA A 206 12.29 -3.91 6.18
N GLN A 207 12.35 -4.79 7.16
CA GLN A 207 13.08 -4.57 8.40
C GLN A 207 14.56 -4.33 8.16
N ARG A 208 15.22 -5.20 7.38
CA ARG A 208 16.67 -5.10 7.10
C ARG A 208 17.04 -3.88 6.26
N CYS A 209 16.19 -3.50 5.29
CA CYS A 209 16.42 -2.31 4.47
C CYS A 209 16.26 -1.03 5.29
N LEU A 210 15.18 -0.91 6.07
CA LEU A 210 14.91 0.30 6.83
C LEU A 210 15.87 0.47 8.00
N ILE A 211 16.21 -0.59 8.71
CA ILE A 211 17.15 -0.57 9.85
C ILE A 211 18.10 -1.75 9.74
N PRO A 212 19.40 -1.52 9.46
CA PRO A 212 20.40 -2.59 9.40
C PRO A 212 20.44 -3.41 10.69
N GLN A 213 20.24 -4.73 10.57
CA GLN A 213 20.03 -5.62 11.71
C GLN A 213 21.14 -5.57 12.74
N GLU A 214 22.41 -5.62 12.32
CA GLU A 214 23.56 -5.59 13.22
C GLU A 214 23.65 -4.28 14.01
N LYS A 215 23.30 -3.15 13.36
CA LYS A 215 23.27 -1.83 14.05
C LYS A 215 22.13 -1.77 15.07
N TYR A 216 20.98 -2.34 14.72
CA TYR A 216 19.81 -2.38 15.61
C TYR A 216 20.08 -3.26 16.85
N GLU A 217 20.64 -4.43 16.67
CA GLU A 217 20.98 -5.33 17.80
C GLU A 217 21.99 -4.67 18.74
N ARG A 218 23.01 -4.01 18.21
CA ARG A 218 23.96 -3.25 19.02
C ARG A 218 23.27 -2.11 19.76
N PHE A 219 22.40 -1.36 19.09
CA PHE A 219 21.61 -0.29 19.69
C PHE A 219 20.79 -0.77 20.89
N LEU A 220 20.15 -1.95 20.76
CA LEU A 220 19.41 -2.55 21.89
C LEU A 220 20.31 -3.00 23.04
N GLN A 221 21.52 -3.48 22.76
CA GLN A 221 22.47 -3.93 23.79
C GLN A 221 23.10 -2.77 24.55
N GLU A 222 23.40 -1.66 23.86
CA GLU A 222 24.09 -0.50 24.44
C GLU A 222 23.16 0.42 25.22
N ASN A 223 21.83 0.35 25.01
CA ASN A 223 20.88 1.25 25.63
C ASN A 223 19.89 0.51 26.54
N LYS A 224 19.70 1.04 27.74
CA LYS A 224 18.70 0.53 28.70
C LYS A 224 17.38 1.27 28.64
N THR A 225 17.39 2.48 28.09
CA THR A 225 16.22 3.35 27.93
C THR A 225 16.17 3.89 26.51
N PHE A 226 14.97 4.06 25.98
CA PHE A 226 14.72 4.50 24.61
C PHE A 226 13.90 5.78 24.63
N ASP A 227 14.50 6.85 25.13
CA ASP A 227 13.93 8.20 25.12
C ASP A 227 14.07 8.87 23.75
N GLU A 228 13.46 10.04 23.58
CA GLU A 228 13.48 10.79 22.32
C GLU A 228 14.90 11.02 21.79
N LYS A 229 15.84 11.41 22.68
CA LYS A 229 17.22 11.70 22.29
C LYS A 229 17.93 10.44 21.78
N THR A 230 17.84 9.35 22.52
CA THR A 230 18.45 8.06 22.19
C THR A 230 17.97 7.55 20.84
N ILE A 231 16.65 7.66 20.57
CA ILE A 231 16.05 7.24 19.30
C ILE A 231 16.49 8.13 18.14
N ARG A 232 16.53 9.47 18.33
CA ARG A 232 17.00 10.41 17.31
C ARG A 232 18.47 10.21 16.95
N ASP A 233 19.33 10.03 17.96
CA ASP A 233 20.77 9.82 17.76
C ASP A 233 21.03 8.53 16.95
N PHE A 234 20.34 7.45 17.28
CA PHE A 234 20.43 6.20 16.51
C PHE A 234 19.89 6.36 15.09
N ALA A 235 18.72 6.95 14.92
CA ALA A 235 18.12 7.20 13.61
C ALA A 235 19.05 8.02 12.70
N ALA A 236 19.67 9.07 13.25
CA ALA A 236 20.67 9.87 12.54
C ALA A 236 21.89 9.05 12.14
N SER A 237 22.38 8.14 13.02
CA SER A 237 23.54 7.27 12.73
C SER A 237 23.33 6.30 11.57
N ILE A 238 22.08 6.00 11.23
CA ILE A 238 21.68 5.12 10.12
C ILE A 238 21.04 5.87 8.97
N ASP A 239 20.97 7.20 9.04
CA ASP A 239 20.32 8.07 8.05
C ASP A 239 18.86 7.67 7.78
N ARG A 240 18.05 7.60 8.84
CA ARG A 240 16.62 7.26 8.78
C ARG A 240 15.79 8.23 9.62
N ASP A 241 14.52 8.38 9.24
CA ASP A 241 13.55 9.10 10.06
C ASP A 241 13.39 8.43 11.44
N PRO A 242 13.40 9.20 12.56
CA PRO A 242 13.30 8.63 13.90
C PRO A 242 11.97 7.90 14.16
N GLY A 243 10.90 8.23 13.45
CA GLY A 243 9.63 7.50 13.51
C GLY A 243 9.78 6.05 13.05
N ILE A 244 10.66 5.77 12.07
CA ILE A 244 10.94 4.41 11.60
C ILE A 244 11.58 3.58 12.72
N VAL A 245 12.52 4.16 13.47
CA VAL A 245 13.16 3.49 14.61
C VAL A 245 12.14 3.26 15.73
N LEU A 246 11.36 4.27 16.08
CA LEU A 246 10.31 4.13 17.09
C LEU A 246 9.27 3.07 16.68
N GLY A 247 8.83 3.07 15.43
CA GLY A 247 7.89 2.07 14.92
C GLY A 247 8.42 0.64 15.04
N ARG A 248 9.74 0.44 14.83
CA ARG A 248 10.40 -0.85 15.04
C ARG A 248 10.46 -1.24 16.51
N LEU A 249 10.86 -0.33 17.40
CA LEU A 249 10.89 -0.59 18.84
C LEU A 249 9.51 -0.95 19.40
N MET A 250 8.46 -0.29 18.90
CA MET A 250 7.08 -0.61 19.26
C MET A 250 6.66 -2.00 18.72
N LYS A 251 7.00 -2.32 17.48
CA LYS A 251 6.71 -3.66 16.89
C LYS A 251 7.39 -4.77 17.70
N ASP A 252 8.62 -4.55 18.12
CA ASP A 252 9.41 -5.51 18.91
C ASP A 252 9.06 -5.48 20.42
N LYS A 253 8.07 -4.66 20.82
CA LYS A 253 7.59 -4.49 22.20
C LYS A 253 8.66 -3.98 23.19
N VAL A 254 9.67 -3.30 22.68
CA VAL A 254 10.70 -2.61 23.47
C VAL A 254 10.17 -1.30 24.03
N VAL A 255 9.35 -0.59 23.23
CA VAL A 255 8.58 0.60 23.61
C VAL A 255 7.10 0.27 23.47
N ASP A 256 6.30 0.75 24.44
CA ASP A 256 4.85 0.51 24.42
C ASP A 256 4.17 1.32 23.31
N TYR A 257 3.22 0.69 22.59
CA TYR A 257 2.40 1.38 21.60
C TYR A 257 1.54 2.50 22.15
N THR A 258 1.29 2.49 23.45
CA THR A 258 0.51 3.52 24.16
C THR A 258 1.33 4.72 24.55
N ASP A 259 2.65 4.72 24.33
CA ASP A 259 3.50 5.90 24.56
C ASP A 259 3.18 7.00 23.53
N MET A 260 2.13 7.77 23.86
CA MET A 260 1.66 8.86 23.02
C MET A 260 2.63 10.05 23.00
N GLU A 261 3.46 10.21 24.03
CA GLU A 261 4.44 11.30 24.10
C GLU A 261 5.53 11.08 23.05
N LEU A 262 6.19 9.93 23.05
CA LEU A 262 7.18 9.57 22.02
C LEU A 262 6.55 9.55 20.62
N SER A 263 5.34 8.99 20.47
CA SER A 263 4.63 8.97 19.18
C SER A 263 4.41 10.36 18.63
N ASN A 264 3.94 11.31 19.44
CA ASN A 264 3.68 12.67 19.00
C ASN A 264 4.95 13.45 18.64
N ARG A 265 6.07 13.14 19.28
CA ARG A 265 7.36 13.81 19.06
C ARG A 265 8.14 13.25 17.88
N LEU A 266 8.03 11.94 17.60
CA LEU A 266 8.89 11.23 16.66
C LEU A 266 8.18 10.76 15.40
N ARG A 267 6.86 10.52 15.44
CA ARG A 267 6.12 9.98 14.29
C ARG A 267 5.40 11.07 13.51
N LYS A 268 5.72 11.19 12.24
CA LYS A 268 5.06 12.10 11.31
C LYS A 268 3.78 11.47 10.76
N LYS A 269 2.70 12.27 10.63
CA LYS A 269 1.46 11.81 9.99
C LYS A 269 1.45 12.12 8.50
N TYR A 270 1.00 11.16 7.70
CA TYR A 270 0.76 11.30 6.26
C TYR A 270 -0.73 11.16 5.97
N THR A 271 -1.20 11.93 5.01
CA THR A 271 -2.54 11.80 4.44
C THR A 271 -2.43 11.89 2.92
N VAL A 272 -2.95 10.88 2.24
CA VAL A 272 -2.97 10.88 0.77
C VAL A 272 -4.15 11.72 0.29
N VAL A 273 -3.83 12.76 -0.47
CA VAL A 273 -4.80 13.56 -1.21
C VAL A 273 -4.62 13.26 -2.70
N ILE A 274 -5.66 12.75 -3.34
CA ILE A 274 -5.66 12.55 -4.79
C ILE A 274 -6.14 13.84 -5.44
N LYS A 275 -5.24 14.48 -6.17
CA LYS A 275 -5.53 15.67 -6.99
C LYS A 275 -5.91 15.25 -8.40
#